data_5d9b3f4e04563eaa71a36158b5087e35
#
_entry.id   5d9b3f4e04563eaa71a36158b5087e35
#
_cell.length_a   1.000
_cell.length_b   1.000
_cell.length_c   1.000
_cell.angle_alpha   90.00
_cell.angle_beta   90.00
_cell.angle_gamma   90.00
#
_symmetry.space_group_name_H-M   'P 1'
#
loop_
_entity.id
_entity.type
_entity.pdbx_description
1 polymer ?
#
loop_
_entity_poly.entity_id
_entity_poly.type
_entity_poly.pdbx_seq_one_letter_code
_entity_poly.pdbx_strand_id
1 'polypeptide(L)'
;LAQGYANMGMLPLPEIQYLAYFHNACDQIRGEAASLQFFSNDQYRNPMVVRIAGLGYQRGFGGHFHNDNSITALRDIPGLVVGCPSRGDDAATMLRTLAALAKVDGRVTVFLEPIALYMTKDLHEAGDGQWLFPYPPQDEAMPLGEGRVYGEDADDLVIFTYGNGVPMSLRAARTIEGRHGWKVRVVDLRWLVPLNEGFIAAQAKTAKRILVVDEGRHAAGVGEGVITAIAEAGHHARPFQRVVGADTYTPLAGAAFLVLPGDEDIVAAADRLA
;
A
#
# COMPACT_ATOMS: atom_id res chain seq x y z
N LEU A 1 -21.28 -5.94 15.15
CA LEU A 1 -21.32 -7.42 15.12
C LEU A 1 -19.91 -8.04 15.22
N ALA A 2 -18.95 -7.65 14.37
CA ALA A 2 -17.60 -8.23 14.37
C ALA A 2 -16.93 -8.15 15.77
N GLN A 3 -17.02 -6.99 16.43
CA GLN A 3 -16.48 -6.80 17.79
C GLN A 3 -17.12 -7.78 18.78
N GLY A 4 -18.43 -7.98 18.70
CA GLY A 4 -19.13 -8.95 19.55
C GLY A 4 -18.63 -10.38 19.33
N TYR A 5 -18.45 -10.80 18.08
CA TYR A 5 -17.88 -12.11 17.76
C TYR A 5 -16.41 -12.23 18.22
N ALA A 6 -15.63 -11.19 18.09
CA ALA A 6 -14.24 -11.16 18.56
C ALA A 6 -14.18 -11.37 20.08
N ASN A 7 -15.00 -10.66 20.86
CA ASN A 7 -15.10 -10.80 22.31
C ASN A 7 -15.60 -12.19 22.76
N MET A 8 -16.31 -12.91 21.88
CA MET A 8 -16.70 -14.31 22.11
C MET A 8 -15.60 -15.31 21.71
N GLY A 9 -14.39 -14.86 21.37
CA GLY A 9 -13.24 -15.70 21.02
C GLY A 9 -13.17 -16.16 19.55
N MET A 10 -14.09 -15.70 18.71
CA MET A 10 -14.03 -15.93 17.26
C MET A 10 -13.00 -15.01 16.60
N LEU A 11 -12.61 -15.32 15.37
CA LEU A 11 -11.84 -14.43 14.51
C LEU A 11 -12.72 -13.93 13.36
N PRO A 12 -13.39 -12.79 13.48
CA PRO A 12 -14.18 -12.23 12.41
C PRO A 12 -13.31 -11.61 11.31
N LEU A 13 -13.76 -11.76 10.06
CA LEU A 13 -13.18 -11.13 8.88
C LEU A 13 -14.25 -10.24 8.22
N PRO A 14 -14.63 -9.12 8.84
CA PRO A 14 -15.62 -8.21 8.26
C PRO A 14 -15.08 -7.57 6.99
N GLU A 15 -15.97 -7.28 6.04
CA GLU A 15 -15.63 -6.60 4.80
C GLU A 15 -16.26 -5.21 4.76
N ILE A 16 -15.46 -4.22 4.37
CA ILE A 16 -15.91 -2.91 3.94
C ILE A 16 -15.80 -2.88 2.41
N GLN A 17 -16.92 -2.75 1.74
CA GLN A 17 -17.01 -2.93 0.29
C GLN A 17 -16.08 -2.03 -0.53
N TYR A 18 -15.89 -0.77 -0.08
CA TYR A 18 -14.96 0.19 -0.69
C TYR A 18 -14.29 1.04 0.39
N LEU A 19 -13.05 1.45 0.15
CA LEU A 19 -12.29 2.27 1.10
C LEU A 19 -13.04 3.57 1.46
N ALA A 20 -13.79 4.16 0.54
CA ALA A 20 -14.62 5.33 0.82
C ALA A 20 -15.62 5.11 1.96
N TYR A 21 -16.12 3.89 2.13
CA TYR A 21 -17.08 3.56 3.19
C TYR A 21 -16.41 3.28 4.54
N PHE A 22 -15.08 3.23 4.58
CA PHE A 22 -14.33 3.18 5.84
C PHE A 22 -14.69 4.34 6.76
N HIS A 23 -14.95 5.53 6.21
CA HIS A 23 -15.32 6.71 7.00
C HIS A 23 -16.57 6.47 7.86
N ASN A 24 -17.53 5.66 7.40
CA ASN A 24 -18.70 5.29 8.20
C ASN A 24 -18.36 4.30 9.33
N ALA A 25 -17.32 3.48 9.17
CA ALA A 25 -16.87 2.51 10.16
C ALA A 25 -15.71 3.02 11.01
N CYS A 26 -15.17 4.20 10.70
CA CYS A 26 -13.97 4.73 11.32
C CYS A 26 -14.12 4.89 12.84
N ASP A 27 -15.26 5.38 13.30
CA ASP A 27 -15.54 5.56 14.72
C ASP A 27 -15.51 4.22 15.48
N GLN A 28 -16.15 3.19 14.96
CA GLN A 28 -16.17 1.87 15.57
C GLN A 28 -14.79 1.20 15.55
N ILE A 29 -14.01 1.40 14.48
CA ILE A 29 -12.67 0.81 14.38
C ILE A 29 -11.69 1.55 15.28
N ARG A 30 -11.66 2.89 15.21
CA ARG A 30 -10.75 3.74 15.97
C ARG A 30 -11.15 3.84 17.44
N GLY A 31 -12.43 4.23 17.67
CA GLY A 31 -12.93 4.59 18.98
C GLY A 31 -13.16 3.38 19.88
N GLU A 32 -13.41 2.20 19.29
CA GLU A 32 -13.77 1.01 20.07
C GLU A 32 -12.85 -0.18 19.79
N ALA A 33 -12.81 -0.67 18.55
CA ALA A 33 -12.10 -1.91 18.27
C ALA A 33 -10.59 -1.79 18.56
N ALA A 34 -9.91 -0.78 18.03
CA ALA A 34 -8.47 -0.60 18.21
C ALA A 34 -8.09 -0.09 19.60
N SER A 35 -8.97 0.67 20.26
CA SER A 35 -8.68 1.25 21.59
C SER A 35 -8.93 0.32 22.77
N LEU A 36 -9.77 -0.70 22.60
CA LEU A 36 -10.22 -1.59 23.67
C LEU A 36 -9.06 -2.22 24.45
N GLN A 37 -8.07 -2.75 23.76
CA GLN A 37 -6.90 -3.37 24.38
C GLN A 37 -6.12 -2.39 25.25
N PHE A 38 -5.93 -1.16 24.78
CA PHE A 38 -5.21 -0.13 25.53
C PHE A 38 -5.98 0.31 26.78
N PHE A 39 -7.26 0.70 26.63
CA PHE A 39 -8.04 1.21 27.76
C PHE A 39 -8.44 0.15 28.78
N SER A 40 -8.49 -1.11 28.38
CA SER A 40 -8.73 -2.22 29.32
C SER A 40 -7.44 -2.74 29.99
N ASN A 41 -6.29 -2.13 29.72
CA ASN A 41 -4.99 -2.63 30.18
C ASN A 41 -4.78 -4.10 29.79
N ASP A 42 -5.03 -4.41 28.52
CA ASP A 42 -4.91 -5.75 27.90
C ASP A 42 -5.87 -6.82 28.44
N GLN A 43 -6.89 -6.43 29.23
CA GLN A 43 -7.88 -7.38 29.73
C GLN A 43 -8.87 -7.84 28.66
N TYR A 44 -9.12 -6.99 27.68
CA TYR A 44 -10.00 -7.27 26.54
C TYR A 44 -9.28 -6.95 25.23
N ARG A 45 -9.50 -7.81 24.27
CA ARG A 45 -8.93 -7.68 22.91
C ARG A 45 -10.04 -7.81 21.87
N ASN A 46 -9.84 -7.21 20.73
CA ASN A 46 -10.81 -7.22 19.62
C ASN A 46 -10.17 -7.78 18.34
N PRO A 47 -9.77 -9.09 18.33
CA PRO A 47 -9.12 -9.69 17.19
C PRO A 47 -10.01 -9.64 15.96
N MET A 48 -9.55 -9.02 14.89
CA MET A 48 -10.26 -9.06 13.61
C MET A 48 -9.34 -8.73 12.44
N VAL A 49 -9.71 -9.21 11.25
CA VAL A 49 -9.11 -8.79 9.99
C VAL A 49 -10.19 -8.06 9.19
N VAL A 50 -10.11 -6.74 9.13
CA VAL A 50 -11.02 -5.94 8.32
C VAL A 50 -10.52 -5.95 6.88
N ARG A 51 -11.28 -6.57 5.97
CA ARG A 51 -11.00 -6.55 4.54
C ARG A 51 -11.61 -5.31 3.92
N ILE A 52 -10.82 -4.55 3.19
CA ILE A 52 -11.27 -3.33 2.51
C ILE A 52 -10.83 -3.39 1.06
N ALA A 53 -11.80 -3.53 0.16
CA ALA A 53 -11.57 -3.34 -1.26
C ALA A 53 -11.39 -1.85 -1.54
N GLY A 54 -10.34 -1.48 -2.31
CA GLY A 54 -10.06 -0.07 -2.41
C GLY A 54 -9.13 0.34 -3.54
N LEU A 55 -8.68 1.56 -3.39
CA LEU A 55 -7.81 2.33 -4.22
C LEU A 55 -8.47 2.84 -5.52
N GLY A 56 -7.77 3.76 -6.20
CA GLY A 56 -8.37 4.65 -7.19
C GLY A 56 -8.66 4.03 -8.56
N TYR A 57 -8.02 2.93 -8.93
CA TYR A 57 -7.99 2.45 -10.33
C TYR A 57 -9.05 1.39 -10.67
N GLN A 58 -10.07 1.23 -9.88
CA GLN A 58 -11.16 0.30 -10.19
C GLN A 58 -11.83 0.68 -11.52
N ARG A 59 -11.96 -0.28 -12.44
CA ARG A 59 -12.62 -0.07 -13.74
C ARG A 59 -14.06 0.39 -13.57
N GLY A 60 -14.50 1.25 -14.46
CA GLY A 60 -15.82 1.87 -14.44
C GLY A 60 -15.85 3.22 -13.73
N PHE A 61 -14.91 3.47 -12.83
CA PHE A 61 -14.75 4.74 -12.09
C PHE A 61 -16.07 5.34 -11.64
N GLY A 62 -16.63 4.78 -10.57
CA GLY A 62 -17.91 5.20 -9.96
C GLY A 62 -17.80 6.48 -9.12
N GLY A 63 -16.76 7.27 -9.31
CA GLY A 63 -16.46 8.47 -8.53
C GLY A 63 -15.90 8.15 -7.15
N HIS A 64 -15.77 9.17 -6.30
CA HIS A 64 -15.11 9.07 -5.00
C HIS A 64 -15.75 8.08 -4.01
N PHE A 65 -16.97 7.63 -4.22
CA PHE A 65 -17.60 6.58 -3.39
C PHE A 65 -17.10 5.17 -3.72
N HIS A 66 -16.46 4.96 -4.86
CA HIS A 66 -15.95 3.67 -5.30
C HIS A 66 -14.44 3.69 -5.54
N ASN A 67 -13.90 4.86 -5.86
CA ASN A 67 -12.50 5.09 -6.20
C ASN A 67 -11.92 6.09 -5.20
N ASP A 68 -11.50 5.63 -4.03
CA ASP A 68 -10.96 6.49 -2.98
C ASP A 68 -9.64 5.96 -2.45
N ASN A 69 -8.74 6.87 -2.10
CA ASN A 69 -7.40 6.63 -1.61
C ASN A 69 -7.18 7.20 -0.20
N SER A 70 -8.21 7.23 0.63
CA SER A 70 -8.18 7.80 1.99
C SER A 70 -7.42 6.92 3.00
N ILE A 71 -6.25 6.39 2.63
CA ILE A 71 -5.41 5.56 3.50
C ILE A 71 -4.98 6.34 4.76
N THR A 72 -4.88 7.65 4.66
CA THR A 72 -4.56 8.55 5.79
C THR A 72 -5.40 8.29 7.03
N ALA A 73 -6.71 8.07 6.85
CA ALA A 73 -7.60 7.80 7.96
C ALA A 73 -7.28 6.48 8.70
N LEU A 74 -6.73 5.49 8.00
CA LEU A 74 -6.23 4.26 8.61
C LEU A 74 -4.90 4.49 9.34
N ARG A 75 -4.04 5.35 8.79
CA ARG A 75 -2.73 5.65 9.38
C ARG A 75 -2.79 6.39 10.71
N ASP A 76 -3.86 7.13 10.96
CA ASP A 76 -4.08 7.87 12.21
C ASP A 76 -4.55 6.99 13.38
N ILE A 77 -4.81 5.70 13.16
CA ILE A 77 -5.33 4.82 14.20
C ILE A 77 -4.21 4.08 14.92
N PRO A 78 -3.91 4.40 16.20
CA PRO A 78 -2.85 3.73 16.96
C PRO A 78 -3.10 2.22 17.09
N GLY A 79 -2.04 1.43 16.88
CA GLY A 79 -2.08 -0.02 17.03
C GLY A 79 -2.69 -0.80 15.88
N LEU A 80 -3.25 -0.11 14.87
CA LEU A 80 -3.74 -0.75 13.65
C LEU A 80 -2.57 -1.32 12.84
N VAL A 81 -2.79 -2.44 12.17
CA VAL A 81 -1.84 -3.00 11.18
C VAL A 81 -2.53 -3.00 9.82
N VAL A 82 -1.91 -2.38 8.82
CA VAL A 82 -2.45 -2.30 7.46
C VAL A 82 -1.48 -2.91 6.45
N GLY A 83 -1.91 -3.98 5.79
CA GLY A 83 -1.21 -4.59 4.66
C GLY A 83 -1.94 -4.30 3.35
N CYS A 84 -1.18 -4.02 2.29
CA CYS A 84 -1.68 -3.74 0.95
C CYS A 84 -0.85 -4.51 -0.09
N PRO A 85 -1.26 -5.71 -0.50
CA PRO A 85 -0.52 -6.51 -1.47
C PRO A 85 -0.61 -5.92 -2.87
N SER A 86 0.46 -6.07 -3.66
CA SER A 86 0.47 -5.79 -5.09
C SER A 86 0.36 -7.04 -5.95
N ARG A 87 0.63 -8.21 -5.38
CA ARG A 87 0.70 -9.52 -6.05
C ARG A 87 -0.20 -10.54 -5.37
N GLY A 88 -0.64 -11.55 -6.15
CA GLY A 88 -1.52 -12.60 -5.63
C GLY A 88 -0.86 -13.53 -4.60
N ASP A 89 0.42 -13.87 -4.77
CA ASP A 89 1.19 -14.66 -3.80
C ASP A 89 1.41 -13.89 -2.49
N ASP A 90 1.73 -12.59 -2.58
CA ASP A 90 1.85 -11.71 -1.42
C ASP A 90 0.50 -11.56 -0.68
N ALA A 91 -0.60 -11.48 -1.43
CA ALA A 91 -1.93 -11.37 -0.84
C ALA A 91 -2.23 -12.56 0.08
N ALA A 92 -1.90 -13.78 -0.35
CA ALA A 92 -2.13 -14.99 0.44
C ALA A 92 -1.25 -15.02 1.71
N THR A 93 0.05 -14.75 1.58
CA THR A 93 1.00 -14.79 2.71
C THR A 93 0.79 -13.65 3.71
N MET A 94 0.45 -12.45 3.22
CA MET A 94 0.10 -11.30 4.07
C MET A 94 -1.20 -11.53 4.85
N LEU A 95 -2.24 -12.08 4.20
CA LEU A 95 -3.50 -12.37 4.88
C LEU A 95 -3.32 -13.39 6.02
N ARG A 96 -2.44 -14.40 5.84
CA ARG A 96 -2.08 -15.34 6.90
C ARG A 96 -1.43 -14.63 8.09
N THR A 97 -0.51 -13.70 7.83
CA THR A 97 0.14 -12.90 8.87
C THR A 97 -0.86 -12.00 9.60
N LEU A 98 -1.74 -11.31 8.87
CA LEU A 98 -2.78 -10.47 9.49
C LEU A 98 -3.73 -11.30 10.37
N ALA A 99 -4.12 -12.49 9.90
CA ALA A 99 -4.95 -13.41 10.68
C ALA A 99 -4.21 -13.92 11.94
N ALA A 100 -2.91 -14.21 11.84
CA ALA A 100 -2.08 -14.61 12.97
C ALA A 100 -1.95 -13.48 14.00
N LEU A 101 -1.62 -12.26 13.57
CA LEU A 101 -1.56 -11.08 14.46
C LEU A 101 -2.89 -10.80 15.15
N ALA A 102 -4.00 -10.95 14.43
CA ALA A 102 -5.31 -10.82 15.03
C ALA A 102 -5.58 -11.93 16.06
N LYS A 103 -5.38 -13.20 15.68
CA LYS A 103 -5.72 -14.34 16.55
C LYS A 103 -4.81 -14.50 17.76
N VAL A 104 -3.50 -14.29 17.60
CA VAL A 104 -2.49 -14.53 18.63
C VAL A 104 -2.28 -13.29 19.50
N ASP A 105 -2.09 -12.13 18.87
CA ASP A 105 -1.76 -10.88 19.56
C ASP A 105 -3.01 -10.04 19.87
N GLY A 106 -4.20 -10.46 19.41
CA GLY A 106 -5.46 -9.75 19.63
C GLY A 106 -5.59 -8.44 18.82
N ARG A 107 -4.79 -8.26 17.76
CA ARG A 107 -4.73 -7.03 16.99
C ARG A 107 -5.97 -6.84 16.11
N VAL A 108 -6.32 -5.57 15.90
CA VAL A 108 -7.17 -5.16 14.79
C VAL A 108 -6.28 -4.95 13.57
N THR A 109 -6.53 -5.71 12.52
CA THR A 109 -5.73 -5.64 11.29
C THR A 109 -6.60 -5.27 10.09
N VAL A 110 -6.02 -4.63 9.10
CA VAL A 110 -6.68 -4.26 7.84
C VAL A 110 -5.94 -4.89 6.67
N PHE A 111 -6.67 -5.59 5.84
CA PHE A 111 -6.22 -6.08 4.56
C PHE A 111 -6.82 -5.19 3.47
N LEU A 112 -6.01 -4.26 2.96
CA LEU A 112 -6.41 -3.31 1.92
C LEU A 112 -6.16 -3.94 0.55
N GLU A 113 -7.23 -4.17 -0.19
CA GLU A 113 -7.22 -4.92 -1.44
C GLU A 113 -7.32 -4.00 -2.66
N PRO A 114 -6.24 -3.84 -3.47
CA PRO A 114 -6.31 -3.09 -4.72
C PRO A 114 -7.20 -3.79 -5.75
N ILE A 115 -8.47 -3.38 -5.87
CA ILE A 115 -9.46 -4.04 -6.75
C ILE A 115 -8.99 -4.13 -8.19
N ALA A 116 -8.30 -3.10 -8.68
CA ALA A 116 -7.80 -3.05 -10.04
C ALA A 116 -6.85 -4.22 -10.37
N LEU A 117 -6.20 -4.78 -9.37
CA LEU A 117 -5.24 -5.89 -9.54
C LEU A 117 -5.87 -7.28 -9.50
N TYR A 118 -7.14 -7.44 -9.09
CA TYR A 118 -7.77 -8.75 -8.94
C TYR A 118 -7.70 -9.63 -10.19
N MET A 119 -7.91 -9.04 -11.35
CA MET A 119 -7.92 -9.75 -12.64
C MET A 119 -6.70 -9.43 -13.51
N THR A 120 -5.72 -8.72 -12.96
CA THR A 120 -4.48 -8.38 -13.70
C THR A 120 -3.61 -9.62 -13.83
N LYS A 121 -3.24 -9.94 -15.06
CA LYS A 121 -2.42 -11.10 -15.43
C LYS A 121 -1.13 -10.70 -16.10
N ASP A 122 -1.13 -9.56 -16.76
CA ASP A 122 -0.06 -9.10 -17.62
C ASP A 122 0.59 -7.84 -17.01
N LEU A 123 1.87 -7.66 -17.22
CA LEU A 123 2.61 -6.51 -16.72
C LEU A 123 2.95 -5.50 -17.82
N HIS A 124 3.61 -5.93 -18.87
CA HIS A 124 4.10 -5.05 -19.93
C HIS A 124 3.26 -5.09 -21.19
N GLU A 125 2.86 -6.29 -21.64
CA GLU A 125 2.16 -6.51 -22.89
C GLU A 125 1.00 -7.48 -22.70
N ALA A 126 -0.07 -7.30 -23.46
CA ALA A 126 -1.21 -8.19 -23.39
C ALA A 126 -0.80 -9.64 -23.70
N GLY A 127 -1.09 -10.56 -22.78
CA GLY A 127 -0.78 -11.96 -22.89
C GLY A 127 0.61 -12.37 -22.38
N ASP A 128 1.38 -11.47 -21.78
CA ASP A 128 2.72 -11.78 -21.26
C ASP A 128 2.71 -12.61 -19.96
N GLY A 129 1.60 -12.65 -19.26
CA GLY A 129 1.43 -13.44 -18.03
C GLY A 129 2.37 -13.05 -16.89
N GLN A 130 3.08 -11.93 -16.98
CA GLN A 130 4.14 -11.57 -16.03
C GLN A 130 3.60 -11.09 -14.68
N TRP A 131 2.27 -10.97 -14.53
CA TRP A 131 1.62 -10.69 -13.24
C TRP A 131 0.83 -11.88 -12.71
N LEU A 132 1.19 -13.10 -13.15
CA LEU A 132 0.67 -14.36 -12.61
C LEU A 132 1.71 -14.98 -11.68
N PHE A 133 1.30 -15.34 -10.48
CA PHE A 133 2.17 -15.91 -9.46
C PHE A 133 1.58 -17.22 -8.93
N PRO A 134 2.39 -18.23 -8.65
CA PRO A 134 1.91 -19.47 -8.05
C PRO A 134 1.34 -19.21 -6.66
N TYR A 135 0.31 -19.96 -6.28
CA TYR A 135 -0.20 -19.90 -4.92
C TYR A 135 0.86 -20.43 -3.93
N PRO A 136 1.21 -19.68 -2.87
CA PRO A 136 2.28 -20.08 -1.97
C PRO A 136 1.90 -21.28 -1.08
N PRO A 137 2.87 -22.07 -0.61
CA PRO A 137 2.67 -23.15 0.35
C PRO A 137 1.85 -22.72 1.57
N GLN A 138 1.11 -23.65 2.19
CA GLN A 138 0.16 -23.34 3.26
C GLN A 138 0.84 -22.82 4.54
N ASP A 139 2.06 -23.24 4.80
CA ASP A 139 2.89 -22.87 5.95
C ASP A 139 3.70 -21.58 5.74
N GLU A 140 3.65 -21.01 4.54
CA GLU A 140 4.36 -19.77 4.22
C GLU A 140 3.52 -18.55 4.62
N ALA A 141 4.08 -17.70 5.46
CA ALA A 141 3.50 -16.42 5.88
C ALA A 141 4.56 -15.32 5.73
N MET A 142 4.12 -14.11 5.37
CA MET A 142 5.02 -12.99 5.19
C MET A 142 5.30 -12.28 6.52
N PRO A 143 6.56 -12.08 6.93
CA PRO A 143 6.87 -11.30 8.12
C PRO A 143 6.30 -9.88 8.06
N LEU A 144 5.80 -9.39 9.20
CA LEU A 144 5.33 -8.01 9.32
C LEU A 144 6.46 -7.02 9.03
N GLY A 145 6.19 -6.06 8.17
CA GLY A 145 7.15 -5.02 7.78
C GLY A 145 8.11 -5.43 6.65
N GLU A 146 8.05 -6.67 6.17
CA GLU A 146 8.88 -7.09 5.04
C GLU A 146 8.34 -6.52 3.73
N GLY A 147 9.14 -5.64 3.08
CA GLY A 147 8.87 -5.15 1.73
C GLY A 147 9.44 -6.08 0.66
N ARG A 148 9.16 -5.79 -0.61
CA ARG A 148 9.76 -6.49 -1.76
C ARG A 148 10.59 -5.52 -2.60
N VAL A 149 11.71 -6.02 -3.10
CA VAL A 149 12.61 -5.24 -3.96
C VAL A 149 12.67 -5.88 -5.33
N TYR A 150 12.52 -5.08 -6.37
CA TYR A 150 12.75 -5.44 -7.75
C TYR A 150 13.98 -4.67 -8.25
N GLY A 151 14.93 -5.35 -8.86
CA GLY A 151 16.19 -4.73 -9.29
C GLY A 151 17.12 -4.40 -8.10
N GLU A 152 17.42 -5.37 -7.25
CA GLU A 152 18.18 -5.20 -6.00
C GLU A 152 19.54 -4.49 -6.18
N ASP A 153 20.23 -4.76 -7.30
CA ASP A 153 21.55 -4.17 -7.61
C ASP A 153 21.47 -2.77 -8.25
N ALA A 154 20.25 -2.26 -8.50
CA ALA A 154 20.05 -0.95 -9.12
C ALA A 154 20.12 0.16 -8.07
N ASP A 155 20.85 1.25 -8.39
CA ASP A 155 21.05 2.38 -7.49
C ASP A 155 20.86 3.77 -8.15
N ASP A 156 20.70 3.82 -9.48
CA ASP A 156 20.57 5.10 -10.16
C ASP A 156 19.26 5.82 -9.83
N LEU A 157 18.16 5.04 -9.73
CA LEU A 157 16.86 5.51 -9.26
C LEU A 157 16.20 4.44 -8.39
N VAL A 158 15.75 4.82 -7.20
CA VAL A 158 14.94 3.97 -6.32
C VAL A 158 13.54 4.54 -6.23
N ILE A 159 12.54 3.73 -6.60
CA ILE A 159 11.11 4.08 -6.58
C ILE A 159 10.47 3.36 -5.39
N PHE A 160 9.93 4.10 -4.43
CA PHE A 160 9.13 3.57 -3.33
C PHE A 160 7.64 3.66 -3.66
N THR A 161 6.92 2.56 -3.49
CA THR A 161 5.50 2.50 -3.82
C THR A 161 4.79 1.32 -3.13
N TYR A 162 3.50 1.13 -3.39
CA TYR A 162 2.67 0.04 -2.90
C TYR A 162 1.47 -0.19 -3.84
N GLY A 163 0.78 -1.32 -3.68
CA GLY A 163 -0.47 -1.61 -4.36
C GLY A 163 -0.39 -1.44 -5.88
N ASN A 164 -1.28 -0.61 -6.46
CA ASN A 164 -1.31 -0.34 -7.90
C ASN A 164 -0.03 0.32 -8.43
N GLY A 165 0.65 1.09 -7.59
CA GLY A 165 1.89 1.78 -7.96
C GLY A 165 3.03 0.82 -8.32
N VAL A 166 3.00 -0.44 -7.84
CA VAL A 166 4.07 -1.41 -8.12
C VAL A 166 4.11 -1.81 -9.60
N PRO A 167 3.05 -2.38 -10.21
CA PRO A 167 3.09 -2.69 -11.64
C PRO A 167 3.27 -1.44 -12.50
N MET A 168 2.71 -0.28 -12.10
CA MET A 168 2.93 0.99 -12.80
C MET A 168 4.40 1.39 -12.79
N SER A 169 5.05 1.32 -11.63
CA SER A 169 6.48 1.66 -11.49
C SER A 169 7.38 0.70 -12.26
N LEU A 170 7.04 -0.59 -12.32
CA LEU A 170 7.79 -1.58 -13.11
C LEU A 170 7.69 -1.31 -14.62
N ARG A 171 6.51 -0.92 -15.12
CA ARG A 171 6.35 -0.50 -16.52
C ARG A 171 7.12 0.79 -16.82
N ALA A 172 7.00 1.79 -15.94
CA ALA A 172 7.74 3.04 -16.05
C ALA A 172 9.26 2.81 -16.00
N ALA A 173 9.74 1.91 -15.14
CA ALA A 173 11.15 1.57 -15.02
C ALA A 173 11.76 1.14 -16.36
N ARG A 174 11.07 0.27 -17.12
CA ARG A 174 11.52 -0.15 -18.46
C ARG A 174 11.71 1.03 -19.41
N THR A 175 10.82 2.03 -19.35
CA THR A 175 10.90 3.24 -20.17
C THR A 175 12.04 4.16 -19.70
N ILE A 176 12.19 4.34 -18.38
CA ILE A 176 13.24 5.15 -17.77
C ILE A 176 14.63 4.58 -18.09
N GLU A 177 14.80 3.27 -17.95
CA GLU A 177 16.04 2.55 -18.27
C GLU A 177 16.43 2.75 -19.76
N GLY A 178 15.46 2.61 -20.66
CA GLY A 178 15.67 2.85 -22.09
C GLY A 178 16.01 4.30 -22.43
N ARG A 179 15.45 5.28 -21.70
CA ARG A 179 15.62 6.71 -21.97
C ARG A 179 16.91 7.29 -21.39
N HIS A 180 17.24 6.92 -20.14
CA HIS A 180 18.34 7.50 -19.39
C HIS A 180 19.55 6.57 -19.24
N GLY A 181 19.42 5.29 -19.57
CA GLY A 181 20.44 4.29 -19.30
C GLY A 181 20.63 4.01 -17.80
N TRP A 182 19.68 4.42 -16.97
CA TRP A 182 19.70 4.17 -15.52
C TRP A 182 19.32 2.73 -15.21
N LYS A 183 19.78 2.25 -14.07
CA LYS A 183 19.25 1.05 -13.42
C LYS A 183 18.22 1.46 -12.38
N VAL A 184 17.02 0.89 -12.48
CA VAL A 184 15.89 1.27 -11.63
C VAL A 184 15.56 0.16 -10.64
N ARG A 185 15.46 0.53 -9.36
CA ARG A 185 14.95 -0.32 -8.29
C ARG A 185 13.55 0.10 -7.92
N VAL A 186 12.62 -0.87 -7.87
CA VAL A 186 11.26 -0.63 -7.37
C VAL A 186 11.11 -1.33 -6.02
N VAL A 187 10.68 -0.57 -5.01
CA VAL A 187 10.48 -1.03 -3.64
C VAL A 187 8.98 -1.04 -3.35
N ASP A 188 8.42 -2.23 -3.23
CA ASP A 188 7.05 -2.44 -2.76
C ASP A 188 7.03 -2.48 -1.23
N LEU A 189 6.37 -1.50 -0.63
CA LEU A 189 6.27 -1.37 0.83
C LEU A 189 5.47 -2.49 1.46
N ARG A 190 4.41 -2.97 0.82
CA ARG A 190 3.45 -3.99 1.29
C ARG A 190 2.73 -3.61 2.58
N TRP A 191 3.45 -3.16 3.60
CA TRP A 191 2.93 -2.78 4.92
C TRP A 191 2.89 -1.26 5.05
N LEU A 192 1.68 -0.71 5.21
CA LEU A 192 1.45 0.73 5.23
C LEU A 192 1.32 1.29 6.65
N VAL A 193 0.98 0.42 7.61
CA VAL A 193 0.90 0.75 9.05
C VAL A 193 1.31 -0.50 9.85
N PRO A 194 2.34 -0.42 10.69
CA PRO A 194 3.37 0.63 10.67
C PRO A 194 4.23 0.55 9.41
N LEU A 195 4.78 1.68 8.96
CA LEU A 195 5.85 1.67 7.97
C LEU A 195 7.12 1.08 8.58
N ASN A 196 7.82 0.25 7.82
CA ASN A 196 9.17 -0.20 8.23
C ASN A 196 10.22 0.85 7.82
N GLU A 197 10.43 1.84 8.70
CA GLU A 197 11.37 2.93 8.48
C GLU A 197 12.80 2.44 8.26
N GLY A 198 13.21 1.39 8.99
CA GLY A 198 14.54 0.77 8.81
C GLY A 198 14.73 0.16 7.43
N PHE A 199 13.70 -0.52 6.90
CA PHE A 199 13.71 -1.05 5.54
C PHE A 199 13.77 0.09 4.50
N ILE A 200 12.94 1.12 4.67
CA ILE A 200 12.92 2.30 3.78
C ILE A 200 14.30 2.98 3.78
N ALA A 201 14.86 3.22 4.95
CA ALA A 201 16.19 3.84 5.10
C ALA A 201 17.30 3.00 4.43
N ALA A 202 17.26 1.67 4.62
CA ALA A 202 18.23 0.76 4.00
C ALA A 202 18.17 0.82 2.46
N GLN A 203 16.96 0.84 1.89
CA GLN A 203 16.79 0.97 0.44
C GLN A 203 17.21 2.36 -0.09
N ALA A 204 16.94 3.42 0.67
CA ALA A 204 17.33 4.79 0.30
C ALA A 204 18.85 5.02 0.40
N LYS A 205 19.56 4.27 1.25
CA LYS A 205 20.99 4.48 1.54
C LYS A 205 21.88 4.46 0.29
N THR A 206 21.61 3.58 -0.64
CA THR A 206 22.41 3.42 -1.88
C THR A 206 21.86 4.22 -3.06
N ALA A 207 20.65 4.76 -2.96
CA ALA A 207 19.98 5.46 -4.04
C ALA A 207 20.74 6.73 -4.44
N LYS A 208 20.98 6.94 -5.73
CA LYS A 208 21.47 8.21 -6.27
C LYS A 208 20.33 9.22 -6.42
N ARG A 209 19.12 8.73 -6.76
CA ARG A 209 17.88 9.49 -6.90
C ARG A 209 16.74 8.72 -6.27
N ILE A 210 15.75 9.44 -5.76
CA ILE A 210 14.60 8.84 -5.09
C ILE A 210 13.31 9.34 -5.75
N LEU A 211 12.41 8.41 -6.04
CA LEU A 211 11.06 8.70 -6.48
C LEU A 211 10.07 8.01 -5.53
N VAL A 212 9.07 8.74 -5.05
CA VAL A 212 7.98 8.17 -4.24
C VAL A 212 6.70 8.25 -5.05
N VAL A 213 6.12 7.08 -5.32
CA VAL A 213 4.87 6.95 -6.09
C VAL A 213 3.75 6.52 -5.14
N ASP A 214 2.79 7.40 -4.95
CA ASP A 214 1.67 7.22 -4.04
C ASP A 214 0.37 7.63 -4.75
N GLU A 215 -0.55 6.72 -4.96
CA GLU A 215 -1.83 7.04 -5.58
C GLU A 215 -2.77 7.86 -4.67
N GLY A 216 -2.39 8.08 -3.43
CA GLY A 216 -3.06 8.98 -2.50
C GLY A 216 -3.02 10.44 -2.93
N ARG A 217 -3.79 11.28 -2.23
CA ARG A 217 -3.79 12.74 -2.45
C ARG A 217 -2.45 13.35 -2.08
N HIS A 218 -2.21 14.57 -2.53
CA HIS A 218 -0.97 15.29 -2.25
C HIS A 218 -0.65 15.39 -0.75
N ALA A 219 -1.66 15.65 0.07
CA ALA A 219 -1.50 15.82 1.52
C ALA A 219 -1.74 14.50 2.29
N ALA A 220 -0.94 14.28 3.33
CA ALA A 220 -1.08 13.23 4.34
C ALA A 220 -1.01 11.77 3.81
N GLY A 221 -0.52 11.55 2.58
CA GLY A 221 -0.38 10.23 1.99
C GLY A 221 0.69 9.35 2.66
N VAL A 222 0.76 8.09 2.24
CA VAL A 222 1.82 7.15 2.63
C VAL A 222 3.19 7.69 2.23
N GLY A 223 3.26 8.32 1.05
CA GLY A 223 4.49 8.90 0.50
C GLY A 223 5.14 9.95 1.40
N GLU A 224 4.36 10.73 2.17
CA GLU A 224 4.93 11.66 3.16
C GLU A 224 5.64 10.93 4.29
N GLY A 225 5.08 9.82 4.78
CA GLY A 225 5.74 8.98 5.77
C GLY A 225 7.04 8.38 5.26
N VAL A 226 7.06 7.94 3.99
CA VAL A 226 8.28 7.43 3.34
C VAL A 226 9.35 8.51 3.26
N ILE A 227 9.01 9.72 2.83
CA ILE A 227 9.95 10.84 2.75
C ILE A 227 10.47 11.21 4.14
N THR A 228 9.60 11.23 5.15
CA THR A 228 10.00 11.49 6.53
C THR A 228 11.01 10.46 7.02
N ALA A 229 10.74 9.16 6.83
CA ALA A 229 11.67 8.09 7.21
C ALA A 229 13.03 8.23 6.51
N ILE A 230 13.04 8.59 5.23
CA ILE A 230 14.27 8.86 4.46
C ILE A 230 15.03 10.06 5.03
N ALA A 231 14.33 11.14 5.37
CA ALA A 231 14.93 12.36 5.91
C ALA A 231 15.51 12.14 7.30
N GLU A 232 14.80 11.47 8.19
CA GLU A 232 15.24 11.14 9.55
C GLU A 232 16.43 10.19 9.57
N ALA A 233 16.54 9.31 8.57
CA ALA A 233 17.71 8.46 8.35
C ALA A 233 18.94 9.22 7.77
N GLY A 234 18.84 10.54 7.55
CA GLY A 234 19.93 11.38 7.05
C GLY A 234 20.13 11.31 5.52
N HIS A 235 19.16 10.81 4.78
CA HIS A 235 19.23 10.67 3.31
C HIS A 235 18.54 11.78 2.53
N HIS A 236 18.16 12.88 3.19
CA HIS A 236 17.39 14.00 2.64
C HIS A 236 18.14 14.84 1.56
N ALA A 237 19.47 14.74 1.49
CA ALA A 237 20.25 15.48 0.49
C ALA A 237 20.20 14.89 -0.94
N ARG A 238 19.56 13.73 -1.13
CA ARG A 238 19.43 13.12 -2.43
C ARG A 238 18.34 13.80 -3.25
N PRO A 239 18.56 13.99 -4.57
CA PRO A 239 17.48 14.45 -5.46
C PRO A 239 16.27 13.54 -5.34
N PHE A 240 15.10 14.13 -5.08
CA PHE A 240 13.87 13.35 -4.98
C PHE A 240 12.69 14.04 -5.69
N GLN A 241 11.76 13.22 -6.15
CA GLN A 241 10.45 13.64 -6.65
C GLN A 241 9.34 12.81 -6.01
N ARG A 242 8.15 13.32 -6.03
CA ARG A 242 6.95 12.63 -5.61
C ARG A 242 5.90 12.66 -6.71
N VAL A 243 5.34 11.51 -7.03
CA VAL A 243 4.18 11.35 -7.92
C VAL A 243 2.99 10.99 -7.06
N VAL A 244 1.97 11.81 -7.06
CA VAL A 244 0.79 11.66 -6.20
C VAL A 244 -0.48 12.01 -6.97
N GLY A 245 -1.62 11.52 -6.49
CA GLY A 245 -2.93 11.97 -6.97
C GLY A 245 -3.16 13.45 -6.70
N ALA A 246 -4.02 14.07 -7.51
CA ALA A 246 -4.44 15.44 -7.29
C ALA A 246 -5.20 15.58 -5.95
N ASP A 247 -5.10 16.75 -5.31
CA ASP A 247 -5.79 17.04 -4.06
C ASP A 247 -7.27 17.35 -4.30
N THR A 248 -7.99 16.35 -4.78
CA THR A 248 -9.41 16.45 -5.13
C THR A 248 -10.10 15.10 -4.96
N TYR A 249 -11.41 15.08 -5.14
CA TYR A 249 -12.19 13.84 -5.27
C TYR A 249 -11.96 13.17 -6.61
N THR A 250 -11.95 11.85 -6.65
CA THR A 250 -11.90 11.09 -7.90
C THR A 250 -13.21 11.29 -8.67
N PRO A 251 -13.18 11.84 -9.88
CA PRO A 251 -14.39 12.04 -10.68
C PRO A 251 -14.87 10.76 -11.33
N LEU A 252 -16.03 10.84 -11.99
CA LEU A 252 -16.65 9.71 -12.68
C LEU A 252 -15.94 9.37 -14.00
N ALA A 253 -15.99 8.10 -14.36
CA ALA A 253 -15.57 7.56 -15.65
C ALA A 253 -14.14 8.00 -16.04
N GLY A 254 -13.89 8.28 -17.30
CA GLY A 254 -12.57 8.62 -17.81
C GLY A 254 -11.94 9.90 -17.23
N ALA A 255 -12.74 10.78 -16.62
CA ALA A 255 -12.22 11.96 -15.94
C ALA A 255 -11.34 11.61 -14.71
N ALA A 256 -11.47 10.39 -14.16
CA ALA A 256 -10.62 9.91 -13.08
C ALA A 256 -9.12 9.92 -13.44
N PHE A 257 -8.79 9.66 -14.71
CA PHE A 257 -7.39 9.69 -15.18
C PHE A 257 -6.75 11.08 -15.17
N LEU A 258 -7.54 12.15 -15.03
CA LEU A 258 -7.01 13.50 -14.90
C LEU A 258 -6.47 13.81 -13.50
N VAL A 259 -6.80 12.98 -12.52
CA VAL A 259 -6.47 13.21 -11.11
C VAL A 259 -5.69 12.07 -10.45
N LEU A 260 -5.65 10.91 -11.10
CA LEU A 260 -4.87 9.75 -10.65
C LEU A 260 -3.54 9.70 -11.42
N PRO A 261 -2.41 9.41 -10.76
CA PRO A 261 -1.12 9.29 -11.44
C PRO A 261 -1.10 8.09 -12.38
N GLY A 262 -0.34 8.19 -13.48
CA GLY A 262 -0.12 7.13 -14.45
C GLY A 262 1.35 6.81 -14.66
N ASP A 263 1.62 5.80 -15.49
CA ASP A 263 2.99 5.40 -15.86
C ASP A 263 3.78 6.59 -16.45
N GLU A 264 3.12 7.45 -17.25
CA GLU A 264 3.72 8.63 -17.88
C GLU A 264 4.14 9.68 -16.84
N ASP A 265 3.38 9.86 -15.76
CA ASP A 265 3.72 10.79 -14.68
C ASP A 265 4.97 10.33 -13.93
N ILE A 266 5.13 9.01 -13.76
CA ILE A 266 6.32 8.40 -13.14
C ILE A 266 7.55 8.67 -14.02
N VAL A 267 7.44 8.45 -15.33
CA VAL A 267 8.51 8.75 -16.30
C VAL A 267 8.85 10.24 -16.29
N ALA A 268 7.85 11.11 -16.35
CA ALA A 268 8.06 12.57 -16.33
C ALA A 268 8.70 13.05 -15.01
N ALA A 269 8.40 12.39 -13.88
CA ALA A 269 9.07 12.69 -12.62
C ALA A 269 10.53 12.24 -12.63
N ALA A 270 10.85 11.11 -13.24
CA ALA A 270 12.23 10.68 -13.44
C ALA A 270 13.00 11.63 -14.35
N ASP A 271 12.39 12.12 -15.43
CA ASP A 271 12.99 13.12 -16.35
C ASP A 271 13.41 14.40 -15.58
N ARG A 272 12.65 14.81 -14.54
CA ARG A 272 13.00 15.96 -13.69
C ARG A 272 14.17 15.70 -12.72
N LEU A 273 14.55 14.45 -12.53
CA LEU A 273 15.69 14.04 -11.72
C LEU A 273 16.98 13.85 -12.54
N ALA A 274 16.88 13.92 -13.86
CA ALA A 274 18.04 13.84 -14.75
C ALA A 274 18.82 15.14 -14.73
#